data_361c1bfb77801e727063303dd5863ed7
#
_entry.id   361c1bfb77801e727063303dd5863ed7
#
_cell.length_a   1.000
_cell.length_b   1.000
_cell.length_c   1.000
_cell.angle_alpha   90.00
_cell.angle_beta   90.00
_cell.angle_gamma   90.00
#
_symmetry.space_group_name_H-M   'P 1'
#
loop_
_entity.id
_entity.type
_entity.pdbx_description
1 polymer ?
#
loop_
_entity_poly.entity_id
_entity_poly.type
_entity_poly.pdbx_seq_one_letter_code
_entity_poly.pdbx_strand_id
1 'polypeptide(L)'
;VGEREMKRTSIVELIVDKSSEEKLKLLCNLSSKLWNEVNYARRRMFFEKRGVDLKTTYKEFYEKYKTLIGSATTQQILNKNDEAWKSFFKMLKLKKEGELPPFVTRVNPPGYKKKNNKRSLWTVLRKDQYKIEGDRIVLKGLGAIGWIEVRYKGLIHLRGEQGRLEIRYDQDRRKWYAHISFDASEKAIRGVWASVPRSPRGNLVAGIDIGINNLMAIYVENGLAKLVNGRPLKAISRY
;
A
#
# COMPACT_ATOMS: atom_id res chain seq x y z
N VAL A 1 27.30 7.97 2.56
CA VAL A 1 26.26 6.99 2.86
C VAL A 1 24.94 7.69 2.59
N GLY A 2 24.24 7.35 1.47
CA GLY A 2 23.00 8.00 1.08
C GLY A 2 21.90 7.75 2.12
N GLU A 3 21.18 8.81 2.51
CA GLU A 3 20.01 8.73 3.39
C GLU A 3 19.01 7.72 2.79
N ARG A 4 18.74 6.63 3.50
CA ARG A 4 17.72 5.66 3.08
C ARG A 4 16.35 6.26 3.36
N GLU A 5 15.59 6.55 2.31
CA GLU A 5 14.15 6.83 2.45
C GLU A 5 13.48 5.64 3.12
N MET A 6 12.92 5.85 4.29
CA MET A 6 12.18 4.82 5.01
C MET A 6 10.71 5.16 5.02
N LYS A 7 9.93 4.45 4.22
CA LYS A 7 8.46 4.60 4.20
C LYS A 7 7.80 3.54 5.06
N ARG A 8 6.85 3.95 5.89
CA ARG A 8 6.03 3.07 6.71
C ARG A 8 4.55 3.31 6.46
N THR A 9 3.71 2.34 6.80
CA THR A 9 2.26 2.42 6.59
C THR A 9 1.53 2.15 7.88
N SER A 10 0.64 3.08 8.28
CA SER A 10 -0.38 2.84 9.30
C SER A 10 -1.66 2.36 8.63
N ILE A 11 -2.29 1.36 9.25
CA ILE A 11 -3.55 0.79 8.77
C ILE A 11 -4.62 1.08 9.82
N VAL A 12 -5.70 1.72 9.39
CA VAL A 12 -6.86 2.01 10.25
C VAL A 12 -8.15 1.51 9.60
N GLU A 13 -9.12 1.08 10.41
CA GLU A 13 -10.46 0.73 9.97
C GLU A 13 -11.29 2.01 9.78
N LEU A 14 -11.96 2.16 8.64
CA LEU A 14 -12.86 3.29 8.40
C LEU A 14 -14.27 2.96 8.88
N ILE A 15 -14.86 3.89 9.63
CA ILE A 15 -16.25 3.86 10.06
C ILE A 15 -17.03 4.75 9.11
N VAL A 16 -17.83 4.14 8.25
CA VAL A 16 -18.54 4.82 7.17
C VAL A 16 -20.06 4.81 7.43
N ASP A 17 -20.69 5.96 7.27
CA ASP A 17 -22.14 6.04 7.14
C ASP A 17 -22.60 5.63 5.72
N LYS A 18 -23.89 5.45 5.52
CA LYS A 18 -24.45 4.98 4.25
C LYS A 18 -24.09 5.89 3.06
N SER A 19 -24.16 7.21 3.24
CA SER A 19 -23.86 8.18 2.19
C SER A 19 -22.38 8.16 1.79
N SER A 20 -21.49 8.19 2.78
CA SER A 20 -20.03 8.11 2.57
C SER A 20 -19.63 6.76 1.98
N GLU A 21 -20.31 5.67 2.37
CA GLU A 21 -20.06 4.34 1.82
C GLU A 21 -20.42 4.26 0.32
N GLU A 22 -21.54 4.84 -0.09
CA GLU A 22 -21.96 4.88 -1.49
C GLU A 22 -20.94 5.65 -2.34
N LYS A 23 -20.48 6.82 -1.87
CA LYS A 23 -19.42 7.60 -2.52
C LYS A 23 -18.09 6.83 -2.59
N LEU A 24 -17.67 6.17 -1.50
CA LEU A 24 -16.46 5.35 -1.48
C LEU A 24 -16.56 4.16 -2.44
N LYS A 25 -17.70 3.48 -2.49
CA LYS A 25 -17.96 2.40 -3.46
C LYS A 25 -17.83 2.88 -4.90
N LEU A 26 -18.43 4.05 -5.21
CA LEU A 26 -18.34 4.66 -6.52
C LEU A 26 -16.90 5.01 -6.88
N LEU A 27 -16.19 5.72 -6.00
CA LEU A 27 -14.78 6.09 -6.18
C LEU A 27 -13.90 4.86 -6.43
N CYS A 28 -13.99 3.87 -5.56
CA CYS A 28 -13.17 2.65 -5.64
C CYS A 28 -13.50 1.80 -6.86
N ASN A 29 -14.78 1.73 -7.25
CA ASN A 29 -15.19 1.02 -8.44
C ASN A 29 -14.66 1.68 -9.72
N LEU A 30 -14.78 3.00 -9.84
CA LEU A 30 -14.22 3.77 -10.97
C LEU A 30 -12.69 3.69 -11.01
N SER A 31 -12.03 3.75 -9.85
CA SER A 31 -10.57 3.60 -9.74
C SER A 31 -10.10 2.23 -10.22
N SER A 32 -10.77 1.18 -9.82
CA SER A 32 -10.46 -0.19 -10.27
C SER A 32 -10.84 -0.43 -11.73
N LYS A 33 -11.87 0.25 -12.23
CA LYS A 33 -12.24 0.24 -13.65
C LYS A 33 -11.14 0.89 -14.49
N LEU A 34 -10.68 2.08 -14.11
CA LEU A 34 -9.54 2.76 -14.76
C LEU A 34 -8.30 1.87 -14.80
N TRP A 35 -7.90 1.31 -13.64
CA TRP A 35 -6.77 0.38 -13.60
C TRP A 35 -6.93 -0.78 -14.59
N ASN A 36 -8.10 -1.39 -14.61
CA ASN A 36 -8.35 -2.57 -15.45
C ASN A 36 -8.38 -2.22 -16.94
N GLU A 37 -8.94 -1.08 -17.33
CA GLU A 37 -9.00 -0.64 -18.73
C GLU A 37 -7.62 -0.29 -19.26
N VAL A 38 -6.83 0.54 -18.55
CA VAL A 38 -5.48 0.87 -18.98
C VAL A 38 -4.58 -0.37 -19.01
N ASN A 39 -4.74 -1.25 -18.01
CA ASN A 39 -3.98 -2.48 -17.95
C ASN A 39 -4.35 -3.45 -19.10
N TYR A 40 -5.62 -3.51 -19.49
CA TYR A 40 -6.07 -4.31 -20.64
C TYR A 40 -5.44 -3.80 -21.94
N ALA A 41 -5.48 -2.49 -22.21
CA ALA A 41 -4.86 -1.90 -23.38
C ALA A 41 -3.35 -2.23 -23.46
N ARG A 42 -2.63 -2.07 -22.34
CA ARG A 42 -1.19 -2.35 -22.24
C ARG A 42 -0.87 -3.84 -22.40
N ARG A 43 -1.69 -4.71 -21.81
CA ARG A 43 -1.53 -6.17 -21.97
C ARG A 43 -1.75 -6.61 -23.40
N ARG A 44 -2.73 -6.05 -24.10
CA ARG A 44 -2.91 -6.31 -25.52
C ARG A 44 -1.66 -5.95 -26.31
N MET A 45 -1.13 -4.72 -26.15
CA MET A 45 0.10 -4.30 -26.81
C MET A 45 1.27 -5.25 -26.54
N PHE A 46 1.41 -5.68 -25.28
CA PHE A 46 2.47 -6.60 -24.88
C PHE A 46 2.36 -7.97 -25.57
N PHE A 47 1.17 -8.59 -25.56
CA PHE A 47 0.96 -9.91 -26.14
C PHE A 47 0.96 -9.90 -27.68
N GLU A 48 0.56 -8.79 -28.27
CA GLU A 48 0.66 -8.55 -29.73
C GLU A 48 2.08 -8.15 -30.17
N LYS A 49 3.06 -8.14 -29.26
CA LYS A 49 4.48 -7.79 -29.50
C LYS A 49 4.70 -6.40 -30.13
N ARG A 50 3.76 -5.48 -29.95
CA ARG A 50 3.83 -4.10 -30.51
C ARG A 50 4.60 -3.13 -29.61
N GLY A 51 5.14 -3.59 -28.47
CA GLY A 51 5.67 -2.71 -27.45
C GLY A 51 4.56 -2.06 -26.61
N VAL A 52 4.82 -1.78 -25.33
CA VAL A 52 3.83 -1.16 -24.44
C VAL A 52 4.06 0.34 -24.41
N ASP A 53 3.16 1.12 -25.02
CA ASP A 53 3.19 2.57 -24.98
C ASP A 53 2.50 3.09 -23.71
N LEU A 54 3.33 3.36 -22.69
CA LEU A 54 2.87 3.91 -21.42
C LEU A 54 2.38 5.35 -21.57
N LYS A 55 2.99 6.16 -22.45
CA LYS A 55 2.72 7.59 -22.57
C LYS A 55 1.36 7.86 -23.22
N THR A 56 1.09 7.24 -24.36
CA THR A 56 -0.19 7.41 -25.07
C THR A 56 -1.34 6.85 -24.28
N THR A 57 -1.20 5.64 -23.70
CA THR A 57 -2.24 5.07 -22.85
C THR A 57 -2.49 5.91 -21.59
N TYR A 58 -1.45 6.52 -21.00
CA TYR A 58 -1.62 7.43 -19.87
C TYR A 58 -2.49 8.63 -20.25
N LYS A 59 -2.17 9.31 -21.36
CA LYS A 59 -2.89 10.50 -21.82
C LYS A 59 -4.37 10.19 -22.12
N GLU A 60 -4.64 9.12 -22.86
CA GLU A 60 -5.98 8.68 -23.22
C GLU A 60 -6.86 8.44 -21.98
N PHE A 61 -6.39 7.61 -21.06
CA PHE A 61 -7.17 7.26 -19.87
C PHE A 61 -7.23 8.38 -18.82
N TYR A 62 -6.24 9.28 -18.79
CA TYR A 62 -6.31 10.49 -17.98
C TYR A 62 -7.47 11.38 -18.43
N GLU A 63 -7.57 11.69 -19.72
CA GLU A 63 -8.65 12.51 -20.26
C GLU A 63 -10.03 11.90 -19.96
N LYS A 64 -10.16 10.59 -20.09
CA LYS A 64 -11.41 9.85 -19.85
C LYS A 64 -11.87 9.91 -18.40
N TYR A 65 -10.97 9.94 -17.42
CA TYR A 65 -11.32 9.75 -16.00
C TYR A 65 -11.13 10.98 -15.11
N LYS A 66 -10.39 12.01 -15.55
CA LYS A 66 -10.02 13.17 -14.72
C LYS A 66 -11.22 13.93 -14.13
N THR A 67 -12.33 13.99 -14.83
CA THR A 67 -13.57 14.64 -14.37
C THR A 67 -14.37 13.74 -13.44
N LEU A 68 -14.34 12.43 -13.64
CA LEU A 68 -15.13 11.47 -12.89
C LEU A 68 -14.63 11.28 -11.45
N ILE A 69 -13.32 11.09 -11.29
CA ILE A 69 -12.68 10.77 -9.98
C ILE A 69 -11.63 11.80 -9.55
N GLY A 70 -11.51 12.90 -10.28
CA GLY A 70 -10.53 13.96 -10.04
C GLY A 70 -9.17 13.69 -10.70
N SER A 71 -8.54 14.78 -11.14
CA SER A 71 -7.26 14.74 -11.86
C SER A 71 -6.16 14.03 -11.07
N ALA A 72 -5.99 14.38 -9.78
CA ALA A 72 -4.94 13.83 -8.95
C ALA A 72 -5.14 12.33 -8.66
N THR A 73 -6.38 11.88 -8.40
CA THR A 73 -6.70 10.46 -8.22
C THR A 73 -6.42 9.68 -9.50
N THR A 74 -6.85 10.20 -10.65
CA THR A 74 -6.60 9.60 -11.96
C THR A 74 -5.10 9.42 -12.20
N GLN A 75 -4.31 10.49 -11.96
CA GLN A 75 -2.85 10.44 -12.07
C GLN A 75 -2.23 9.38 -11.14
N GLN A 76 -2.66 9.30 -9.88
CA GLN A 76 -2.11 8.32 -8.94
C GLN A 76 -2.35 6.87 -9.38
N ILE A 77 -3.54 6.58 -9.92
CA ILE A 77 -3.87 5.24 -10.41
C ILE A 77 -3.04 4.90 -11.65
N LEU A 78 -2.92 5.84 -12.61
CA LEU A 78 -2.11 5.65 -13.81
C LEU A 78 -0.63 5.50 -13.48
N ASN A 79 -0.07 6.36 -12.61
CA ASN A 79 1.31 6.27 -12.15
C ASN A 79 1.58 4.91 -11.48
N LYS A 80 0.66 4.44 -10.65
CA LYS A 80 0.81 3.14 -10.00
C LYS A 80 0.75 1.98 -10.99
N ASN A 81 -0.01 2.10 -12.07
CA ASN A 81 -0.01 1.12 -13.15
C ASN A 81 1.30 1.20 -13.95
N ASP A 82 1.84 2.40 -14.21
CA ASP A 82 3.15 2.60 -14.84
C ASP A 82 4.28 1.97 -13.99
N GLU A 83 4.28 2.21 -12.67
CA GLU A 83 5.22 1.60 -11.72
C GLU A 83 5.18 0.07 -11.81
N ALA A 84 3.98 -0.52 -11.89
CA ALA A 84 3.82 -1.97 -12.02
C ALA A 84 4.36 -2.53 -13.34
N TRP A 85 4.13 -1.85 -14.48
CA TRP A 85 4.67 -2.24 -15.77
C TRP A 85 6.20 -2.09 -15.84
N LYS A 86 6.74 -0.99 -15.31
CA LYS A 86 8.20 -0.79 -15.22
C LYS A 86 8.86 -1.88 -14.37
N SER A 87 8.25 -2.23 -13.23
CA SER A 87 8.73 -3.34 -12.38
C SER A 87 8.68 -4.67 -13.11
N PHE A 88 7.61 -4.96 -13.84
CA PHE A 88 7.50 -6.17 -14.67
C PHE A 88 8.61 -6.25 -15.72
N PHE A 89 8.87 -5.17 -16.46
CA PHE A 89 9.95 -5.15 -17.48
C PHE A 89 11.33 -5.34 -16.84
N LYS A 90 11.57 -4.72 -15.67
CA LYS A 90 12.82 -4.94 -14.92
C LYS A 90 12.99 -6.41 -14.54
N MET A 91 11.93 -7.06 -14.04
CA MET A 91 11.98 -8.48 -13.70
C MET A 91 12.16 -9.38 -14.93
N LEU A 92 11.57 -9.01 -16.09
CA LEU A 92 11.81 -9.73 -17.34
C LEU A 92 13.26 -9.63 -17.81
N LYS A 93 13.89 -8.47 -17.64
CA LYS A 93 15.31 -8.27 -17.95
C LYS A 93 16.18 -9.19 -17.07
N LEU A 94 16.00 -9.15 -15.74
CA LEU A 94 16.71 -10.02 -14.80
C LEU A 94 16.50 -11.51 -15.14
N LYS A 95 15.29 -11.90 -15.56
CA LYS A 95 15.03 -13.27 -16.00
C LYS A 95 15.86 -13.68 -17.22
N LYS A 96 16.02 -12.79 -18.20
CA LYS A 96 16.84 -13.05 -19.40
C LYS A 96 18.33 -13.14 -19.07
N GLU A 97 18.77 -12.38 -18.09
CA GLU A 97 20.16 -12.33 -17.61
C GLU A 97 20.50 -13.46 -16.62
N GLY A 98 19.51 -14.27 -16.20
CA GLY A 98 19.70 -15.34 -15.22
C GLY A 98 19.86 -14.83 -13.78
N GLU A 99 19.59 -13.56 -13.53
CA GLU A 99 19.78 -12.87 -12.24
C GLU A 99 18.51 -12.78 -11.40
N LEU A 100 17.49 -13.59 -11.69
CA LEU A 100 16.27 -13.61 -10.88
C LEU A 100 16.56 -14.10 -9.45
N PRO A 101 16.03 -13.42 -8.41
CA PRO A 101 16.10 -13.93 -7.06
C PRO A 101 15.53 -15.35 -6.97
N PRO A 102 16.15 -16.28 -6.21
CA PRO A 102 15.75 -17.70 -6.18
C PRO A 102 14.29 -17.96 -5.79
N PHE A 103 13.71 -17.04 -5.01
CA PHE A 103 12.31 -17.15 -4.58
C PHE A 103 11.29 -16.65 -5.62
N VAL A 104 11.74 -16.06 -6.75
CA VAL A 104 10.87 -15.59 -7.83
C VAL A 104 10.72 -16.67 -8.88
N THR A 105 9.66 -17.45 -8.79
CA THR A 105 9.39 -18.57 -9.72
C THR A 105 8.72 -18.13 -11.02
N ARG A 106 7.96 -17.04 -11.01
CA ARG A 106 7.19 -16.57 -12.18
C ARG A 106 7.23 -15.05 -12.32
N VAL A 107 7.41 -14.58 -13.55
CA VAL A 107 7.33 -13.16 -13.90
C VAL A 107 6.12 -12.96 -14.80
N ASN A 108 5.07 -12.32 -14.28
CA ASN A 108 3.82 -12.09 -14.98
C ASN A 108 3.55 -10.58 -15.14
N PRO A 109 2.91 -10.16 -16.23
CA PRO A 109 2.48 -8.76 -16.38
C PRO A 109 1.45 -8.38 -15.32
N PRO A 110 1.31 -7.06 -15.00
CA PRO A 110 0.41 -6.60 -13.96
C PRO A 110 -1.00 -7.19 -14.08
N GLY A 111 -1.54 -7.63 -12.95
CA GLY A 111 -2.87 -8.25 -12.86
C GLY A 111 -4.01 -7.23 -12.84
N TYR A 112 -5.24 -7.72 -12.99
CA TYR A 112 -6.45 -6.93 -12.86
C TYR A 112 -6.87 -6.75 -11.40
N LYS A 113 -7.54 -5.63 -11.10
CA LYS A 113 -8.17 -5.38 -9.80
C LYS A 113 -9.51 -6.11 -9.72
N LYS A 114 -9.44 -7.42 -9.44
CA LYS A 114 -10.62 -8.29 -9.27
C LYS A 114 -10.36 -9.36 -8.20
N LYS A 115 -11.43 -9.76 -7.51
CA LYS A 115 -11.48 -10.92 -6.61
C LYS A 115 -12.83 -11.62 -6.86
N ASN A 116 -12.84 -12.95 -6.98
CA ASN A 116 -14.04 -13.75 -7.21
C ASN A 116 -14.93 -13.20 -8.36
N ASN A 117 -14.31 -12.91 -9.51
CA ASN A 117 -14.94 -12.32 -10.70
C ASN A 117 -15.60 -10.94 -10.51
N LYS A 118 -15.52 -10.34 -9.32
CA LYS A 118 -15.97 -8.97 -9.05
C LYS A 118 -14.77 -8.01 -9.00
N ARG A 119 -14.98 -6.74 -9.38
CA ARG A 119 -13.95 -5.71 -9.23
C ARG A 119 -13.65 -5.49 -7.75
N SER A 120 -12.37 -5.43 -7.41
CA SER A 120 -11.94 -5.07 -6.06
C SER A 120 -12.24 -3.60 -5.80
N LEU A 121 -12.84 -3.26 -4.68
CA LEU A 121 -13.04 -1.88 -4.28
C LEU A 121 -11.72 -1.34 -3.71
N TRP A 122 -11.05 -0.51 -4.51
CA TRP A 122 -9.72 0.02 -4.21
C TRP A 122 -9.51 1.37 -4.89
N THR A 123 -8.86 2.28 -4.19
CA THR A 123 -8.38 3.55 -4.73
C THR A 123 -7.07 3.97 -4.09
N VAL A 124 -6.38 4.91 -4.73
CA VAL A 124 -5.16 5.54 -4.19
C VAL A 124 -5.24 7.04 -4.38
N LEU A 125 -4.94 7.78 -3.32
CA LEU A 125 -4.99 9.23 -3.25
C LEU A 125 -3.59 9.80 -2.99
N ARG A 126 -3.32 10.97 -3.54
CA ARG A 126 -2.11 11.75 -3.30
C ARG A 126 -2.18 12.42 -1.93
N LYS A 127 -1.04 12.79 -1.35
CA LYS A 127 -0.93 13.40 -0.01
C LYS A 127 -1.77 14.68 0.20
N ASP A 128 -1.97 15.45 -0.86
CA ASP A 128 -2.75 16.70 -0.83
C ASP A 128 -4.27 16.50 -1.00
N GLN A 129 -4.71 15.29 -1.33
CA GLN A 129 -6.13 14.95 -1.49
C GLN A 129 -6.81 14.51 -0.21
N TYR A 130 -6.10 14.36 0.89
CA TYR A 130 -6.69 13.96 2.15
C TYR A 130 -6.06 14.67 3.33
N LYS A 131 -6.84 14.84 4.39
CA LYS A 131 -6.40 15.41 5.68
C LYS A 131 -6.90 14.53 6.81
N ILE A 132 -6.06 14.36 7.82
CA ILE A 132 -6.40 13.65 9.05
C ILE A 132 -6.68 14.71 10.10
N GLU A 133 -7.90 14.73 10.65
CA GLU A 133 -8.38 15.70 11.64
C GLU A 133 -9.00 14.95 12.81
N GLY A 134 -8.25 14.81 13.91
CA GLY A 134 -8.70 14.04 15.08
C GLY A 134 -8.97 12.57 14.71
N ASP A 135 -10.24 12.15 14.82
CA ASP A 135 -10.72 10.80 14.51
C ASP A 135 -11.30 10.67 13.08
N ARG A 136 -11.09 11.68 12.22
CA ARG A 136 -11.67 11.77 10.88
C ARG A 136 -10.60 11.86 9.79
N ILE A 137 -10.96 11.35 8.62
CA ILE A 137 -10.21 11.53 7.38
C ILE A 137 -11.13 12.21 6.38
N VAL A 138 -10.71 13.38 5.90
CA VAL A 138 -11.42 14.16 4.89
C VAL A 138 -10.73 13.99 3.55
N LEU A 139 -11.47 13.51 2.55
CA LEU A 139 -10.99 13.29 1.18
C LEU A 139 -11.53 14.40 0.28
N LYS A 140 -10.65 15.00 -0.55
CA LYS A 140 -10.97 16.14 -1.43
C LYS A 140 -10.48 15.89 -2.87
N GLY A 141 -10.97 16.71 -3.80
CA GLY A 141 -10.50 16.66 -5.19
C GLY A 141 -10.86 15.37 -5.94
N LEU A 142 -12.02 14.80 -5.63
CA LEU A 142 -12.51 13.54 -6.18
C LEU A 142 -13.38 13.70 -7.43
N GLY A 143 -13.25 14.80 -8.16
CA GLY A 143 -14.03 15.08 -9.37
C GLY A 143 -15.53 15.17 -9.10
N ALA A 144 -16.34 14.52 -9.91
CA ALA A 144 -17.80 14.52 -9.79
C ALA A 144 -18.34 13.89 -8.49
N ILE A 145 -17.50 13.14 -7.76
CA ILE A 145 -17.89 12.52 -6.48
C ILE A 145 -17.95 13.55 -5.35
N GLY A 146 -17.19 14.65 -5.49
CA GLY A 146 -17.12 15.73 -4.51
C GLY A 146 -16.11 15.42 -3.40
N TRP A 147 -16.52 15.58 -2.15
CA TRP A 147 -15.71 15.28 -0.97
C TRP A 147 -16.35 14.17 -0.14
N ILE A 148 -15.53 13.48 0.65
CA ILE A 148 -15.96 12.39 1.53
C ILE A 148 -15.30 12.61 2.88
N GLU A 149 -16.09 12.54 3.95
CA GLU A 149 -15.60 12.54 5.32
C GLU A 149 -15.95 11.20 5.96
N VAL A 150 -14.97 10.59 6.60
CA VAL A 150 -15.14 9.30 7.29
C VAL A 150 -14.40 9.33 8.62
N ARG A 151 -14.98 8.71 9.64
CA ARG A 151 -14.27 8.45 10.89
C ARG A 151 -13.41 7.21 10.74
N TYR A 152 -12.40 7.07 11.58
CA TYR A 152 -11.59 5.86 11.63
C TYR A 152 -11.42 5.35 13.06
N LYS A 153 -11.18 4.04 13.16
CA LYS A 153 -10.85 3.35 14.40
C LYS A 153 -9.44 2.78 14.30
N GLY A 154 -8.67 2.94 15.36
CA GLY A 154 -7.28 2.53 15.42
C GLY A 154 -6.37 3.69 15.73
N LEU A 155 -5.09 3.39 15.88
CA LEU A 155 -4.07 4.39 16.18
C LEU A 155 -3.17 4.60 14.95
N ILE A 156 -2.92 5.86 14.63
CA ILE A 156 -1.91 6.25 13.66
C ILE A 156 -0.63 6.45 14.44
N HIS A 157 0.17 5.38 14.57
CA HIS A 157 1.42 5.39 15.34
C HIS A 157 2.56 6.14 14.68
N LEU A 158 2.46 6.34 13.36
CA LEU A 158 3.52 6.96 12.59
C LEU A 158 3.29 8.45 12.50
N ARG A 159 4.33 9.21 12.85
CA ARG A 159 4.42 10.64 12.66
C ARG A 159 5.52 10.90 11.64
N GLY A 160 5.36 11.90 10.82
CA GLY A 160 6.29 12.24 9.75
C GLY A 160 5.55 12.86 8.56
N GLU A 161 6.23 13.02 7.45
CA GLU A 161 5.60 13.55 6.25
C GLU A 161 4.60 12.54 5.68
N GLN A 162 3.36 13.00 5.54
CA GLN A 162 2.25 12.21 5.02
C GLN A 162 2.45 11.92 3.53
N GLY A 163 2.29 10.67 3.15
CA GLY A 163 2.46 10.20 1.78
C GLY A 163 1.14 9.83 1.09
N ARG A 164 1.14 8.78 0.30
CA ARG A 164 -0.06 8.26 -0.38
C ARG A 164 -1.02 7.60 0.63
N LEU A 165 -2.32 7.73 0.37
CA LEU A 165 -3.39 7.02 1.06
C LEU A 165 -3.98 5.98 0.10
N GLU A 166 -4.03 4.71 0.50
CA GLU A 166 -4.81 3.69 -0.20
C GLU A 166 -6.04 3.30 0.62
N ILE A 167 -7.21 3.30 -0.01
CA ILE A 167 -8.45 2.82 0.58
C ILE A 167 -8.83 1.50 -0.08
N ARG A 168 -9.18 0.52 0.75
CA ARG A 168 -9.58 -0.82 0.31
C ARG A 168 -10.77 -1.33 1.12
N TYR A 169 -11.66 -2.04 0.43
CA TYR A 169 -12.71 -2.81 1.07
C TYR A 169 -12.28 -4.27 1.18
N ASP A 170 -12.25 -4.77 2.39
CA ASP A 170 -12.04 -6.19 2.67
C ASP A 170 -13.39 -6.92 2.59
N GLN A 171 -13.57 -7.75 1.54
CA GLN A 171 -14.82 -8.47 1.31
C GLN A 171 -15.04 -9.58 2.35
N ASP A 172 -13.98 -10.17 2.89
CA ASP A 172 -14.07 -11.28 3.84
C ASP A 172 -14.51 -10.76 5.22
N ARG A 173 -13.95 -9.61 5.62
CA ARG A 173 -14.28 -8.92 6.89
C ARG A 173 -15.45 -7.95 6.77
N ARG A 174 -15.87 -7.63 5.53
CA ARG A 174 -16.89 -6.61 5.22
C ARG A 174 -16.59 -5.24 5.81
N LYS A 175 -15.30 -4.82 5.75
CA LYS A 175 -14.79 -3.61 6.36
C LYS A 175 -13.96 -2.79 5.39
N TRP A 176 -13.96 -1.48 5.60
CA TRP A 176 -13.12 -0.54 4.90
C TRP A 176 -11.84 -0.28 5.66
N TYR A 177 -10.72 -0.23 4.96
CA TYR A 177 -9.41 0.08 5.54
C TYR A 177 -8.73 1.21 4.77
N ALA A 178 -8.08 2.11 5.54
CA ALA A 178 -7.19 3.12 5.03
C ALA A 178 -5.74 2.74 5.36
N HIS A 179 -4.90 2.67 4.34
CA HIS A 179 -3.47 2.43 4.43
C HIS A 179 -2.77 3.76 4.18
N ILE A 180 -2.25 4.39 5.22
CA ILE A 180 -1.65 5.72 5.19
C ILE A 180 -0.14 5.54 5.23
N SER A 181 0.56 5.93 4.15
CA SER A 181 2.01 5.90 4.13
C SER A 181 2.58 7.18 4.74
N PHE A 182 3.69 7.02 5.46
CA PHE A 182 4.47 8.11 6.04
C PHE A 182 5.94 7.95 5.64
N ASP A 183 6.59 9.07 5.39
CA ASP A 183 8.03 9.11 5.34
C ASP A 183 8.56 9.14 6.78
N ALA A 184 9.23 8.07 7.18
CA ALA A 184 9.79 7.87 8.51
C ALA A 184 11.32 8.08 8.51
N SER A 185 11.89 8.79 7.54
CA SER A 185 13.29 9.16 7.52
C SER A 185 13.60 10.14 8.67
N GLU A 186 14.85 10.18 9.13
CA GLU A 186 15.28 11.08 10.20
C GLU A 186 14.99 12.56 9.87
N LYS A 187 15.05 12.92 8.59
CA LYS A 187 14.77 14.27 8.09
C LYS A 187 13.30 14.66 8.24
N ALA A 188 12.39 13.70 8.04
CA ALA A 188 10.95 13.93 8.16
C ALA A 188 10.47 13.97 9.62
N ILE A 189 11.27 13.47 10.55
CA ILE A 189 10.90 13.27 11.97
C ILE A 189 11.54 14.32 12.89
N ARG A 190 12.29 15.26 12.38
CA ARG A 190 12.87 16.34 13.19
C ARG A 190 11.79 17.06 14.00
N GLY A 191 11.82 16.88 15.34
CA GLY A 191 10.91 17.49 16.29
C GLY A 191 9.74 16.65 16.77
N VAL A 192 9.63 15.38 16.34
CA VAL A 192 8.57 14.48 16.79
C VAL A 192 9.14 13.20 17.39
N TRP A 193 8.70 12.86 18.60
CA TRP A 193 8.98 11.59 19.27
C TRP A 193 8.26 10.46 18.53
N ALA A 194 8.77 10.04 17.39
CA ALA A 194 8.34 8.85 16.70
C ALA A 194 9.37 7.75 16.95
N SER A 195 8.92 6.51 16.93
CA SER A 195 9.82 5.35 16.98
C SER A 195 10.57 5.23 15.65
N VAL A 196 11.53 6.13 15.44
CA VAL A 196 12.53 5.94 14.40
C VAL A 196 13.28 4.67 14.75
N PRO A 197 13.49 3.73 13.83
CA PRO A 197 14.43 2.68 14.05
C PRO A 197 15.77 3.33 14.38
N ARG A 198 16.21 3.20 15.61
CA ARG A 198 17.54 3.68 16.00
C ARG A 198 18.56 2.96 15.14
N SER A 199 19.59 3.67 14.70
CA SER A 199 20.74 3.05 14.10
C SER A 199 21.22 1.91 15.01
N PRO A 200 21.61 0.74 14.47
CA PRO A 200 22.13 -0.35 15.27
C PRO A 200 23.24 0.18 16.18
N ARG A 201 23.16 -0.11 17.48
CA ARG A 201 24.20 0.29 18.45
C ARG A 201 25.46 -0.59 18.37
N GLY A 202 25.47 -1.55 17.47
CA GLY A 202 26.56 -2.48 17.26
C GLY A 202 26.40 -3.24 15.94
N ASN A 203 27.35 -4.09 15.63
CA ASN A 203 27.40 -4.85 14.38
C ASN A 203 26.88 -6.29 14.54
N LEU A 204 26.44 -6.70 15.75
CA LEU A 204 25.95 -8.05 15.98
C LEU A 204 24.57 -8.23 15.38
N VAL A 205 24.38 -9.35 14.69
CA VAL A 205 23.09 -9.77 14.12
C VAL A 205 22.44 -10.79 15.03
N ALA A 206 21.13 -10.63 15.27
CA ALA A 206 20.31 -11.56 16.03
C ALA A 206 19.15 -12.09 15.19
N GLY A 207 18.94 -13.40 15.20
CA GLY A 207 17.74 -14.06 14.71
C GLY A 207 16.72 -14.19 15.85
N ILE A 208 15.46 -13.84 15.57
CA ILE A 208 14.36 -13.96 16.54
C ILE A 208 13.25 -14.77 15.89
N ASP A 209 12.92 -15.90 16.51
CA ASP A 209 11.74 -16.71 16.18
C ASP A 209 10.63 -16.45 17.21
N ILE A 210 9.41 -16.19 16.75
CA ILE A 210 8.26 -15.88 17.60
C ILE A 210 7.27 -17.04 17.54
N GLY A 211 6.98 -17.62 18.71
CA GLY A 211 6.09 -18.77 18.85
C GLY A 211 5.09 -18.66 19.99
N ILE A 212 4.16 -19.62 20.06
CA ILE A 212 3.12 -19.64 21.09
C ILE A 212 3.62 -20.29 22.39
N ASN A 213 4.46 -21.30 22.30
CA ASN A 213 5.00 -22.01 23.47
C ASN A 213 6.21 -21.29 24.08
N ASN A 214 7.11 -20.88 23.23
CA ASN A 214 8.16 -19.92 23.54
C ASN A 214 7.78 -18.63 22.86
N LEU A 215 7.56 -17.56 23.63
CA LEU A 215 7.17 -16.27 23.07
C LEU A 215 8.22 -15.73 22.10
N MET A 216 9.49 -15.95 22.44
CA MET A 216 10.62 -15.64 21.59
C MET A 216 11.75 -16.64 21.82
N ALA A 217 12.35 -17.13 20.74
CA ALA A 217 13.67 -17.74 20.74
C ALA A 217 14.62 -16.74 20.06
N ILE A 218 15.68 -16.33 20.75
CA ILE A 218 16.64 -15.34 20.28
C ILE A 218 17.99 -16.02 20.17
N TYR A 219 18.63 -15.90 19.01
CA TYR A 219 20.02 -16.31 18.81
C TYR A 219 20.82 -15.14 18.25
N VAL A 220 21.96 -14.86 18.86
CA VAL A 220 22.89 -13.80 18.43
C VAL A 220 24.14 -14.48 17.88
N GLU A 221 24.71 -13.93 16.81
CA GLU A 221 25.88 -14.51 16.11
C GLU A 221 27.13 -14.71 16.99
N ASN A 222 27.19 -14.03 18.14
CA ASN A 222 28.24 -14.25 19.14
C ASN A 222 28.01 -15.50 20.02
N GLY A 223 27.02 -16.33 19.71
CA GLY A 223 26.70 -17.56 20.44
C GLY A 223 25.68 -17.38 21.58
N LEU A 224 25.23 -16.16 21.87
CA LEU A 224 24.21 -15.94 22.90
C LEU A 224 22.86 -16.48 22.42
N ALA A 225 22.25 -17.41 23.19
CA ALA A 225 20.90 -17.91 22.96
C ALA A 225 20.00 -17.62 24.15
N LYS A 226 18.76 -17.16 23.92
CA LYS A 226 17.78 -16.87 24.95
C LYS A 226 16.39 -17.34 24.55
N LEU A 227 15.71 -18.05 25.45
CA LEU A 227 14.31 -18.44 25.30
C LEU A 227 13.43 -17.63 26.26
N VAL A 228 12.39 -17.01 25.72
CA VAL A 228 11.37 -16.31 26.51
C VAL A 228 10.11 -17.19 26.57
N ASN A 229 9.74 -17.63 27.77
CA ASN A 229 8.62 -18.54 27.97
C ASN A 229 7.27 -17.86 27.70
N GLY A 230 6.43 -18.46 26.86
CA GLY A 230 5.08 -17.97 26.53
C GLY A 230 3.95 -18.52 27.41
N ARG A 231 4.25 -19.45 28.33
CA ARG A 231 3.23 -20.07 29.21
C ARG A 231 2.41 -19.07 30.03
N PRO A 232 3.00 -17.99 30.63
CA PRO A 232 2.21 -16.98 31.33
C PRO A 232 1.14 -16.32 30.50
N LEU A 233 1.41 -16.01 29.23
CA LEU A 233 0.44 -15.43 28.31
C LEU A 233 -0.70 -16.40 27.97
N LYS A 234 -0.38 -17.70 27.83
CA LYS A 234 -1.41 -18.74 27.64
C LYS A 234 -2.33 -18.90 28.84
N ALA A 235 -1.81 -18.75 30.07
CA ALA A 235 -2.63 -18.80 31.27
C ALA A 235 -3.61 -17.64 31.31
N ILE A 236 -3.16 -16.40 30.99
CA ILE A 236 -4.02 -15.20 30.96
C ILE A 236 -5.08 -15.28 29.83
N SER A 237 -4.78 -15.87 28.69
CA SER A 237 -5.73 -15.96 27.57
C SER A 237 -6.82 -17.01 27.76
N ARG A 238 -6.79 -17.81 28.82
CA ARG A 238 -7.81 -18.81 29.17
C ARG A 238 -8.87 -18.31 30.17
N TYR A 239 -8.70 -17.09 30.67
CA TYR A 239 -9.67 -16.35 31.49
C TYR A 239 -10.28 -15.23 30.65
#